data_1a78ec993cbeb2d2cdb6be3852c3c328
#
_entry.id   1a78ec993cbeb2d2cdb6be3852c3c328
#
_cell.length_a   1.000
_cell.length_b   1.000
_cell.length_c   1.000
_cell.angle_alpha   90.00
_cell.angle_beta   90.00
_cell.angle_gamma   90.00
#
_symmetry.space_group_name_H-M   'P 1'
#
loop_
_entity.id
_entity.type
_entity.pdbx_description
1 polymer ?
#
loop_
_entity_poly.entity_id
_entity_poly.type
_entity_poly.pdbx_seq_one_letter_code
_entity_poly.pdbx_strand_id
1 'polypeptide(L)'
;MTPTLNLAPNFNEPGKRYFRDFTPGDDFYQALIDTHRGLSDAQSALVNAKLILLLANHIGDMHVLRDALSLARCDVAAEPQS
;
A
#
# COMPACT_ATOMS: atom_id res chain seq x y z
N MET A 1 -23.41 -6.10 7.91
CA MET A 1 -22.58 -6.25 6.74
C MET A 1 -21.18 -5.77 6.98
N THR A 2 -20.24 -6.56 6.67
CA THR A 2 -18.86 -6.22 6.91
C THR A 2 -18.29 -5.46 5.72
N PRO A 3 -17.71 -4.30 5.92
CA PRO A 3 -17.03 -3.65 4.82
C PRO A 3 -15.90 -4.52 4.35
N THR A 4 -15.74 -4.55 3.07
CA THR A 4 -14.68 -5.34 2.51
C THR A 4 -13.61 -4.44 1.98
N LEU A 5 -12.41 -4.97 2.05
CA LEU A 5 -11.27 -4.30 1.45
C LEU A 5 -11.48 -4.28 -0.06
N ASN A 6 -11.20 -3.15 -0.66
CA ASN A 6 -11.26 -3.04 -2.10
C ASN A 6 -10.02 -3.70 -2.69
N LEU A 7 -10.20 -4.87 -3.28
CA LEU A 7 -9.09 -5.63 -3.85
C LEU A 7 -8.88 -5.37 -5.33
N ALA A 8 -9.83 -4.70 -5.97
CA ALA A 8 -9.64 -4.28 -7.34
C ALA A 8 -8.75 -3.04 -7.37
N PRO A 9 -7.99 -2.85 -8.44
CA PRO A 9 -7.19 -1.63 -8.55
C PRO A 9 -8.08 -0.41 -8.39
N ASN A 10 -7.70 0.45 -7.47
CA ASN A 10 -8.51 1.59 -7.09
C ASN A 10 -7.68 2.87 -7.05
N PHE A 11 -6.62 2.89 -7.83
CA PHE A 11 -5.72 4.03 -7.85
C PHE A 11 -6.30 5.11 -8.77
N ASN A 12 -6.19 6.34 -8.31
CA ASN A 12 -6.71 7.46 -9.06
C ASN A 12 -5.97 8.73 -8.67
N GLU A 13 -5.67 9.53 -9.66
CA GLU A 13 -5.08 10.83 -9.43
C GLU A 13 -6.00 11.87 -10.04
N PRO A 14 -6.65 12.69 -9.22
CA PRO A 14 -7.60 13.66 -9.73
C PRO A 14 -6.96 14.58 -10.79
N GLY A 15 -7.65 14.78 -11.86
CA GLY A 15 -7.17 15.65 -12.92
C GLY A 15 -6.20 15.03 -13.88
N LYS A 16 -5.79 13.79 -13.64
CA LYS A 16 -4.86 13.12 -14.52
C LYS A 16 -5.59 12.16 -15.45
N ARG A 17 -5.14 12.14 -16.69
CA ARG A 17 -5.72 11.26 -17.69
C ARG A 17 -4.80 10.06 -17.88
N TYR A 18 -5.40 8.86 -17.88
CA TYR A 18 -4.63 7.63 -18.05
C TYR A 18 -4.92 7.02 -19.41
N PHE A 19 -3.88 6.54 -20.05
CA PHE A 19 -4.01 5.80 -21.27
C PHE A 19 -4.13 4.32 -20.96
N ARG A 20 -4.58 3.54 -21.93
CA ARG A 20 -4.91 2.14 -21.70
C ARG A 20 -3.74 1.31 -21.17
N ASP A 21 -2.51 1.65 -21.55
CA ASP A 21 -1.34 0.88 -21.13
C ASP A 21 -0.74 1.39 -19.83
N PHE A 22 -1.36 2.40 -19.25
CA PHE A 22 -0.84 3.04 -18.07
C PHE A 22 -1.81 2.82 -16.92
N THR A 23 -1.31 2.36 -15.78
CA THR A 23 -2.15 2.14 -14.62
C THR A 23 -1.74 3.04 -13.46
N PRO A 24 -2.71 3.53 -12.70
CA PRO A 24 -2.38 4.33 -11.51
C PRO A 24 -1.55 3.57 -10.48
N GLY A 25 -1.68 2.24 -10.46
CA GLY A 25 -0.87 1.43 -9.57
C GLY A 25 0.61 1.53 -9.89
N ASP A 26 0.95 1.64 -11.16
CA ASP A 26 2.34 1.79 -11.57
C ASP A 26 2.89 3.13 -11.12
N ASP A 27 2.08 4.17 -11.17
CA ASP A 27 2.45 5.50 -10.68
C ASP A 27 2.76 5.44 -9.19
N PHE A 28 1.91 4.79 -8.42
CA PHE A 28 2.14 4.68 -6.98
C PHE A 28 3.41 3.90 -6.69
N TYR A 29 3.60 2.79 -7.40
CA TYR A 29 4.79 1.96 -7.21
C TYR A 29 6.05 2.76 -7.48
N GLN A 30 6.06 3.52 -8.57
CA GLN A 30 7.21 4.35 -8.91
C GLN A 30 7.44 5.42 -7.84
N ALA A 31 6.39 6.05 -7.37
CA ALA A 31 6.50 7.06 -6.32
C ALA A 31 7.06 6.44 -5.04
N LEU A 32 6.65 5.22 -4.73
CA LEU A 32 7.14 4.52 -3.55
C LEU A 32 8.64 4.24 -3.67
N ILE A 33 9.07 3.76 -4.82
CA ILE A 33 10.49 3.51 -5.07
C ILE A 33 11.28 4.81 -4.92
N ASP A 34 10.79 5.87 -5.53
CA ASP A 34 11.48 7.17 -5.48
C ASP A 34 11.58 7.70 -4.05
N THR A 35 10.55 7.45 -3.24
CA THR A 35 10.53 7.89 -1.86
C THR A 35 11.64 7.21 -1.04
N HIS A 36 11.98 5.98 -1.39
CA HIS A 36 13.00 5.23 -0.66
C HIS A 36 14.41 5.45 -1.21
N ARG A 37 14.53 6.15 -2.32
CA ARG A 37 15.82 6.32 -2.98
C ARG A 37 16.80 7.07 -2.08
N GLY A 38 17.99 6.52 -1.93
CA GLY A 38 19.04 7.14 -1.12
C GLY A 38 18.93 6.90 0.37
N LEU A 39 17.96 6.13 0.82
CA LEU A 39 17.79 5.84 2.23
C LEU A 39 18.47 4.53 2.62
N SER A 40 18.94 4.47 3.86
CA SER A 40 19.42 3.21 4.41
C SER A 40 18.27 2.27 4.69
N ASP A 41 18.57 1.00 4.95
CA ASP A 41 17.51 0.03 5.29
C ASP A 41 16.72 0.47 6.52
N ALA A 42 17.40 0.98 7.54
CA ALA A 42 16.70 1.46 8.73
C ALA A 42 15.81 2.65 8.44
N GLN A 43 16.29 3.56 7.60
CA GLN A 43 15.49 4.72 7.21
C GLN A 43 14.29 4.31 6.37
N SER A 44 14.48 3.36 5.46
CA SER A 44 13.37 2.85 4.65
C SER A 44 12.32 2.18 5.51
N ALA A 45 12.74 1.41 6.52
CA ALA A 45 11.79 0.79 7.45
C ALA A 45 10.98 1.84 8.19
N LEU A 46 11.62 2.93 8.58
CA LEU A 46 10.92 4.02 9.27
C LEU A 46 9.92 4.71 8.35
N VAL A 47 10.30 4.94 7.10
CA VAL A 47 9.38 5.53 6.11
C VAL A 47 8.15 4.64 5.94
N ASN A 48 8.37 3.33 5.81
CA ASN A 48 7.26 2.40 5.67
C ASN A 48 6.33 2.44 6.88
N ALA A 49 6.88 2.46 8.09
CA ALA A 49 6.07 2.52 9.30
C ALA A 49 5.24 3.80 9.35
N LYS A 50 5.85 4.92 9.01
CA LYS A 50 5.13 6.19 8.98
C LYS A 50 4.05 6.20 7.92
N LEU A 51 4.35 5.66 6.74
CA LEU A 51 3.38 5.60 5.65
C LEU A 51 2.17 4.78 6.06
N ILE A 52 2.39 3.65 6.71
CA ILE A 52 1.30 2.80 7.18
C ILE A 52 0.40 3.59 8.13
N LEU A 53 0.99 4.31 9.07
CA LEU A 53 0.20 5.08 10.04
C LEU A 53 -0.58 6.21 9.36
N LEU A 54 0.05 6.87 8.40
CA LEU A 54 -0.63 7.96 7.67
C LEU A 54 -1.81 7.42 6.89
N LEU A 55 -1.63 6.31 6.18
CA LEU A 55 -2.69 5.71 5.39
C LEU A 55 -3.78 5.14 6.28
N ALA A 56 -3.39 4.52 7.40
CA ALA A 56 -4.36 3.98 8.34
C ALA A 56 -5.24 5.07 8.91
N ASN A 57 -4.63 6.21 9.24
CA ASN A 57 -5.39 7.34 9.75
C ASN A 57 -6.35 7.88 8.70
N HIS A 58 -5.92 7.91 7.45
CA HIS A 58 -6.77 8.38 6.36
C HIS A 58 -7.96 7.45 6.13
N ILE A 59 -7.72 6.14 6.15
CA ILE A 59 -8.76 5.14 5.98
C ILE A 59 -9.73 5.18 7.15
N GLY A 60 -9.20 5.13 8.37
CA GLY A 60 -9.98 5.31 9.58
C GLY A 60 -10.93 4.18 9.96
N ASP A 61 -11.09 3.17 9.11
CA ASP A 61 -12.04 2.09 9.35
C ASP A 61 -11.27 0.85 9.83
N MET A 62 -11.49 0.50 11.10
CA MET A 62 -10.75 -0.61 11.70
C MET A 62 -11.06 -1.96 11.07
N HIS A 63 -12.27 -2.15 10.53
CA HIS A 63 -12.58 -3.40 9.84
C HIS A 63 -11.72 -3.56 8.60
N VAL A 64 -11.62 -2.49 7.82
CA VAL A 64 -10.79 -2.49 6.61
C VAL A 64 -9.34 -2.70 6.95
N LEU A 65 -8.87 -2.02 8.00
CA LEU A 65 -7.47 -2.12 8.40
C LEU A 65 -7.11 -3.52 8.89
N ARG A 66 -8.00 -4.15 9.65
CA ARG A 66 -7.76 -5.51 10.11
C ARG A 66 -7.75 -6.50 8.96
N ASP A 67 -8.66 -6.32 8.00
CA ASP A 67 -8.66 -7.15 6.80
C ASP A 67 -7.36 -7.01 6.02
N ALA A 68 -6.90 -5.78 5.87
CA ALA A 68 -5.65 -5.53 5.15
C ALA A 68 -4.47 -6.20 5.86
N LEU A 69 -4.43 -6.11 7.19
CA LEU A 69 -3.35 -6.73 7.95
C LEU A 69 -3.35 -8.23 7.80
N SER A 70 -4.54 -8.84 7.85
CA SER A 70 -4.66 -10.29 7.69
C SER A 70 -4.23 -10.73 6.31
N LEU A 71 -4.65 -10.04 5.29
CA LEU A 71 -4.29 -10.39 3.92
C LEU A 71 -2.80 -10.19 3.67
N ALA A 72 -2.25 -9.11 4.20
CA ALA A 72 -0.82 -8.84 4.04
C ALA A 72 0.04 -9.93 4.68
N ARG A 73 -0.42 -10.47 5.79
CA ARG A 73 0.32 -11.50 6.49
C ARG A 73 0.15 -12.88 5.87
N CYS A 74 -0.98 -13.12 5.25
CA CYS A 74 -1.37 -14.44 4.79
C CYS A 74 -0.29 -15.12 3.95
N ASP A 75 0.18 -14.44 2.93
CA ASP A 75 1.19 -15.02 2.04
C ASP A 75 2.56 -15.09 2.70
N VAL A 76 2.89 -14.06 3.45
CA VAL A 76 4.20 -13.98 4.10
C VAL A 76 4.36 -15.08 5.13
N ALA A 77 3.34 -15.28 5.97
CA ALA A 77 3.40 -16.28 7.01
C ALA A 77 3.41 -17.70 6.46
N ALA A 78 2.86 -17.90 5.26
CA ALA A 78 2.82 -19.22 4.65
C ALA A 78 4.13 -19.62 4.02
N GLU A 79 5.03 -18.68 3.78
CA GLU A 79 6.29 -18.97 3.14
C GLU A 79 7.32 -19.42 4.17
N PRO A 80 8.17 -20.41 3.81
CA PRO A 80 9.23 -20.82 4.70
C PRO A 80 10.18 -19.66 4.97
N GLN A 81 10.56 -19.54 6.21
CA GLN A 81 11.57 -18.55 6.59
C GLN A 81 12.94 -19.16 6.44
N SER A 82 13.83 -18.44 5.88
CA SER A 82 15.21 -18.90 5.71
C SER A 82 16.15 -18.20 6.64
#